data_a86b62239892aa6147140d14a484acf0
#
_entry.id   a86b62239892aa6147140d14a484acf0
#
_cell.length_a   1.000
_cell.length_b   1.000
_cell.length_c   1.000
_cell.angle_alpha   90.00
_cell.angle_beta   90.00
_cell.angle_gamma   90.00
#
_symmetry.space_group_name_H-M   'P 1'
#
loop_
_entity.id
_entity.type
_entity.pdbx_description
1 polymer ?
#
loop_
_entity_poly.entity_id
_entity_poly.type
_entity_poly.pdbx_seq_one_letter_code
_entity_poly.pdbx_strand_id
1 'polypeptide(L)'
;QIPSEIQWDVNNRVHLYNKRLLAGGKASVSYDFNPQHSLGASYEFHRTPDYHSSDHSAYTVRANEELADHTIHSSQNLQQTNRHQLNAYYQGSIKQLHINFNTDLVYGKSYNHQEAQEESQTEGNRDISSFNHADNRLYAAKLILTHPLWKGELKTGADYTFIRRNDNFLNRQHILPDTDSRIDESKSAVFAEYSLTLGKISLLAGLRFEHAVSDYWEQEKYVSGQSRTYNDWCPNLSVDFPLGKAQANLSYTAKSNRPSFFQLRSTLSYNNRFIYEGGNPLLTPETNHDLLFTALYKWVQFGLNYQYRRNAIAFMTKEYEDNPDVVIFTTGNFKRMQYLTASAHLSPTVGIWKPELGIYFAQPFFKVTNQGSSKNMNRGSIYLFLQNSLQLPDEWTLSLDADYQSEGNFGAMLQRSYWGIDAGIRKTFFNKRLTLGLQANDLWNSRYGSFMLFGPRLTYTKKANPDSRSFSLNLSYRFNAAGKAYKGKHVSEQDLKRL
;
A
#
# COMPACT_ATOMS: atom_id res chain seq x y z
N GLN A 1 46.82 -7.45 9.62
CA GLN A 1 46.33 -6.48 8.61
C GLN A 1 44.98 -7.00 8.12
N ILE A 2 43.91 -6.32 8.47
CA ILE A 2 42.59 -6.51 7.86
C ILE A 2 42.78 -6.05 6.40
N PRO A 3 42.43 -6.84 5.37
CA PRO A 3 42.47 -6.38 3.99
C PRO A 3 41.65 -5.09 3.91
N SER A 4 42.20 -4.06 3.29
CA SER A 4 41.46 -2.82 3.04
C SER A 4 40.21 -3.18 2.24
N GLU A 5 39.04 -2.99 2.84
CA GLU A 5 37.78 -3.20 2.13
C GLU A 5 37.78 -2.31 0.89
N ILE A 6 37.59 -2.91 -0.29
CA ILE A 6 37.43 -2.15 -1.54
C ILE A 6 36.13 -1.36 -1.40
N GLN A 7 36.22 -0.05 -1.58
CA GLN A 7 35.05 0.82 -1.63
C GLN A 7 34.54 0.85 -3.07
N TRP A 8 33.36 0.28 -3.28
CA TRP A 8 32.68 0.31 -4.57
C TRP A 8 31.75 1.53 -4.69
N ASP A 9 31.83 2.27 -5.80
CA ASP A 9 30.89 3.30 -6.21
C ASP A 9 30.28 2.92 -7.55
N VAL A 10 28.96 2.66 -7.55
CA VAL A 10 28.18 2.27 -8.73
C VAL A 10 27.19 3.37 -9.07
N ASN A 11 27.48 4.11 -10.14
CA ASN A 11 26.61 5.16 -10.65
C ASN A 11 25.90 4.69 -11.91
N ASN A 12 24.58 4.89 -11.99
CA ASN A 12 23.81 4.57 -13.17
C ASN A 12 22.80 5.65 -13.53
N ARG A 13 22.45 5.70 -14.80
CA ARG A 13 21.30 6.43 -15.33
C ARG A 13 20.40 5.45 -16.04
N VAL A 14 19.14 5.37 -15.60
CA VAL A 14 18.14 4.45 -16.14
C VAL A 14 17.08 5.26 -16.88
N HIS A 15 16.79 4.86 -18.12
CA HIS A 15 15.62 5.30 -18.87
C HIS A 15 14.60 4.17 -18.85
N LEU A 16 13.43 4.44 -18.25
CA LEU A 16 12.36 3.47 -18.07
C LEU A 16 11.17 3.86 -18.96
N TYR A 17 10.70 2.93 -19.78
CA TYR A 17 9.50 3.07 -20.57
C TYR A 17 8.48 2.01 -20.17
N ASN A 18 7.24 2.45 -19.88
CA ASN A 18 6.15 1.58 -19.49
C ASN A 18 4.94 1.76 -20.39
N LYS A 19 4.40 0.65 -20.88
CA LYS A 19 3.12 0.61 -21.60
C LYS A 19 2.20 -0.41 -20.93
N ARG A 20 1.02 0.01 -20.55
CA ARG A 20 0.07 -0.84 -19.85
C ARG A 20 -1.33 -0.76 -20.47
N LEU A 21 -1.90 -1.91 -20.78
CA LEU A 21 -3.29 -2.06 -21.15
C LEU A 21 -4.08 -2.65 -19.97
N LEU A 22 -5.20 -2.04 -19.63
CA LEU A 22 -6.10 -2.50 -18.58
C LEU A 22 -7.48 -2.76 -19.19
N ALA A 23 -8.06 -3.90 -18.85
CA ALA A 23 -9.43 -4.23 -19.20
C ALA A 23 -10.15 -4.76 -17.96
N GLY A 24 -11.44 -4.46 -17.83
CA GLY A 24 -12.20 -4.96 -16.70
C GLY A 24 -13.68 -4.66 -16.85
N GLY A 25 -14.48 -5.35 -16.06
CA GLY A 25 -15.90 -5.18 -16.01
C GLY A 25 -16.48 -5.64 -14.68
N LYS A 26 -17.61 -5.06 -14.30
CA LYS A 26 -18.36 -5.39 -13.11
C LYS A 26 -19.84 -5.54 -13.45
N ALA A 27 -20.44 -6.62 -12.99
CA ALA A 27 -21.88 -6.82 -13.02
C ALA A 27 -22.37 -7.14 -11.60
N SER A 28 -23.52 -6.58 -11.22
CA SER A 28 -24.10 -6.85 -9.91
C SER A 28 -25.62 -6.92 -9.98
N VAL A 29 -26.18 -7.74 -9.10
CA VAL A 29 -27.61 -7.90 -8.89
C VAL A 29 -27.93 -7.81 -7.41
N SER A 30 -29.00 -7.11 -7.07
CA SER A 30 -29.55 -7.04 -5.72
C SER A 30 -31.04 -7.32 -5.77
N TYR A 31 -31.53 -8.09 -4.79
CA TYR A 31 -32.94 -8.42 -4.64
C TYR A 31 -33.38 -8.12 -3.22
N ASP A 32 -34.40 -7.27 -3.08
CA ASP A 32 -35.04 -6.97 -1.81
C ASP A 32 -36.30 -7.84 -1.69
N PHE A 33 -36.30 -8.82 -0.79
CA PHE A 33 -37.49 -9.63 -0.51
C PHE A 33 -38.60 -8.79 0.11
N ASN A 34 -38.18 -7.84 0.96
CA ASN A 34 -39.02 -6.85 1.63
C ASN A 34 -38.10 -5.70 2.12
N PRO A 35 -38.62 -4.64 2.75
CA PRO A 35 -37.79 -3.53 3.26
C PRO A 35 -36.70 -3.92 4.25
N GLN A 36 -36.84 -5.10 4.90
CA GLN A 36 -35.95 -5.56 5.97
C GLN A 36 -34.92 -6.59 5.48
N HIS A 37 -35.11 -7.22 4.33
CA HIS A 37 -34.28 -8.32 3.85
C HIS A 37 -33.84 -8.14 2.42
N SER A 38 -32.56 -8.16 2.19
CA SER A 38 -31.96 -8.10 0.84
C SER A 38 -30.80 -9.07 0.69
N LEU A 39 -30.62 -9.57 -0.52
CA LEU A 39 -29.45 -10.31 -0.92
C LEU A 39 -28.94 -9.78 -2.26
N GLY A 40 -27.72 -10.11 -2.60
CA GLY A 40 -27.18 -9.79 -3.92
C GLY A 40 -25.85 -10.46 -4.16
N ALA A 41 -25.47 -10.43 -5.42
CA ALA A 41 -24.17 -10.90 -5.89
C ALA A 41 -23.56 -9.94 -6.87
N SER A 42 -22.24 -9.84 -6.88
CA SER A 42 -21.48 -9.09 -7.86
C SER A 42 -20.30 -9.88 -8.35
N TYR A 43 -20.03 -9.76 -9.63
CA TYR A 43 -18.87 -10.33 -10.27
C TYR A 43 -18.01 -9.22 -10.87
N GLU A 44 -16.71 -9.25 -10.58
CA GLU A 44 -15.73 -8.33 -11.14
C GLU A 44 -14.63 -9.12 -11.85
N PHE A 45 -14.26 -8.65 -13.01
CA PHE A 45 -13.14 -9.15 -13.78
C PHE A 45 -12.16 -8.03 -14.07
N HIS A 46 -10.87 -8.27 -13.78
CA HIS A 46 -9.77 -7.37 -14.09
C HIS A 46 -8.71 -8.12 -14.87
N ARG A 47 -8.25 -7.54 -15.94
CA ARG A 47 -7.19 -8.10 -16.77
C ARG A 47 -6.18 -7.01 -17.16
N THR A 48 -4.91 -7.32 -17.02
CA THR A 48 -3.81 -6.65 -17.66
C THR A 48 -3.27 -7.59 -18.73
N PRO A 49 -3.78 -7.54 -19.97
CA PRO A 49 -3.36 -8.48 -21.02
C PRO A 49 -1.93 -8.22 -21.45
N ASP A 50 -1.45 -6.98 -21.24
CA ASP A 50 -0.16 -6.55 -21.76
C ASP A 50 0.35 -5.36 -20.91
N TYR A 51 1.40 -5.60 -20.15
CA TYR A 51 2.19 -4.58 -19.48
C TYR A 51 3.66 -4.78 -19.86
N HIS A 52 4.15 -3.95 -20.76
CA HIS A 52 5.54 -3.89 -21.15
C HIS A 52 6.27 -2.84 -20.33
N SER A 53 7.35 -3.23 -19.70
CA SER A 53 8.33 -2.34 -19.11
C SER A 53 9.68 -2.61 -19.75
N SER A 54 10.32 -1.58 -20.28
CA SER A 54 11.69 -1.69 -20.79
C SER A 54 12.56 -0.65 -20.11
N ASP A 55 13.76 -1.04 -19.73
CA ASP A 55 14.78 -0.15 -19.23
C ASP A 55 16.08 -0.28 -20.00
N HIS A 56 16.75 0.85 -20.10
CA HIS A 56 18.10 0.94 -20.66
C HIS A 56 18.94 1.80 -19.73
N SER A 57 20.08 1.27 -19.33
CA SER A 57 20.96 1.94 -18.38
C SER A 57 22.44 1.73 -18.69
N ALA A 58 23.23 2.71 -18.28
CA ALA A 58 24.69 2.64 -18.30
C ALA A 58 25.22 2.79 -16.89
N TYR A 59 26.03 1.86 -16.46
CA TYR A 59 26.68 1.83 -15.14
C TYR A 59 28.15 2.21 -15.27
N THR A 60 28.61 3.08 -14.39
CA THR A 60 30.02 3.34 -14.18
C THR A 60 30.38 2.82 -12.80
N VAL A 61 31.28 1.86 -12.76
CA VAL A 61 31.73 1.19 -11.53
C VAL A 61 33.13 1.67 -11.21
N ARG A 62 33.34 2.13 -9.97
CA ARG A 62 34.65 2.51 -9.45
C ARG A 62 35.00 1.69 -8.22
N ALA A 63 36.25 1.29 -8.13
CA ALA A 63 36.85 0.64 -6.98
C ALA A 63 37.90 1.59 -6.39
N ASN A 64 37.73 2.02 -5.15
CA ASN A 64 38.61 3.01 -4.50
C ASN A 64 38.85 4.25 -5.36
N GLU A 65 37.77 4.80 -5.95
CA GLU A 65 37.73 5.98 -6.85
C GLU A 65 38.26 5.73 -8.27
N GLU A 66 38.96 4.63 -8.55
CA GLU A 66 39.46 4.28 -9.89
C GLU A 66 38.35 3.59 -10.71
N LEU A 67 38.31 3.85 -12.03
CA LEU A 67 37.36 3.21 -12.93
C LEU A 67 37.66 1.71 -12.99
N ALA A 68 36.73 0.89 -12.54
CA ALA A 68 36.83 -0.57 -12.55
C ALA A 68 36.09 -1.21 -13.74
N ASP A 69 34.89 -0.69 -14.07
CA ASP A 69 34.07 -1.22 -15.15
C ASP A 69 33.13 -0.17 -15.75
N HIS A 70 32.70 -0.40 -16.95
CA HIS A 70 31.59 0.27 -17.61
C HIS A 70 30.66 -0.80 -18.19
N THR A 71 29.41 -0.82 -17.71
CA THR A 71 28.40 -1.82 -18.06
C THR A 71 27.22 -1.15 -18.73
N ILE A 72 26.78 -1.68 -19.86
CA ILE A 72 25.48 -1.33 -20.48
C ILE A 72 24.50 -2.42 -20.12
N HIS A 73 23.33 -2.03 -19.63
CA HIS A 73 22.25 -2.93 -19.28
C HIS A 73 20.98 -2.54 -20.04
N SER A 74 20.30 -3.53 -20.59
CA SER A 74 18.95 -3.38 -21.12
C SER A 74 18.07 -4.52 -20.64
N SER A 75 16.84 -4.20 -20.26
CA SER A 75 15.89 -5.19 -19.81
C SER A 75 14.50 -4.93 -20.39
N GLN A 76 13.79 -6.02 -20.65
CA GLN A 76 12.39 -6.03 -21.07
C GLN A 76 11.60 -6.94 -20.14
N ASN A 77 10.50 -6.43 -19.60
CA ASN A 77 9.59 -7.18 -18.78
C ASN A 77 8.19 -7.17 -19.43
N LEU A 78 7.64 -8.36 -19.60
CA LEU A 78 6.25 -8.57 -19.98
C LEU A 78 5.49 -9.12 -18.79
N GLN A 79 4.48 -8.40 -18.32
CA GLN A 79 3.60 -8.88 -17.26
C GLN A 79 2.16 -9.00 -17.76
N GLN A 80 1.54 -10.12 -17.44
CA GLN A 80 0.13 -10.39 -17.71
C GLN A 80 -0.56 -10.80 -16.42
N THR A 81 -1.72 -10.22 -16.14
CA THR A 81 -2.51 -10.59 -14.96
C THR A 81 -3.97 -10.74 -15.32
N ASN A 82 -4.64 -11.67 -14.66
CA ASN A 82 -6.09 -11.72 -14.63
C ASN A 82 -6.57 -11.96 -13.19
N ARG A 83 -7.72 -11.40 -12.87
CA ARG A 83 -8.37 -11.58 -11.57
C ARG A 83 -9.87 -11.63 -11.75
N HIS A 84 -10.48 -12.65 -11.18
CA HIS A 84 -11.92 -12.85 -11.07
C HIS A 84 -12.30 -12.72 -9.61
N GLN A 85 -13.33 -11.95 -9.31
CA GLN A 85 -13.82 -11.75 -7.96
C GLN A 85 -15.33 -11.86 -7.94
N LEU A 86 -15.85 -12.76 -7.15
CA LEU A 86 -17.26 -12.91 -6.85
C LEU A 86 -17.51 -12.46 -5.41
N ASN A 87 -18.48 -11.57 -5.21
CA ASN A 87 -18.97 -11.20 -3.90
C ASN A 87 -20.45 -11.54 -3.80
N ALA A 88 -20.87 -12.06 -2.66
CA ALA A 88 -22.29 -12.23 -2.33
C ALA A 88 -22.57 -11.67 -0.93
N TYR A 89 -23.76 -11.14 -0.75
CA TYR A 89 -24.18 -10.60 0.55
C TYR A 89 -25.62 -10.98 0.89
N TYR A 90 -25.88 -11.03 2.19
CA TYR A 90 -27.20 -10.98 2.77
C TYR A 90 -27.24 -9.91 3.85
N GLN A 91 -28.25 -9.06 3.82
CA GLN A 91 -28.57 -8.10 4.88
C GLN A 91 -30.00 -8.31 5.31
N GLY A 92 -30.23 -8.41 6.61
CA GLY A 92 -31.57 -8.65 7.13
C GLY A 92 -31.75 -8.09 8.54
N SER A 93 -33.01 -7.90 8.93
CA SER A 93 -33.39 -7.51 10.28
C SER A 93 -34.50 -8.42 10.80
N ILE A 94 -34.25 -9.05 11.93
CA ILE A 94 -35.24 -9.87 12.66
C ILE A 94 -35.52 -9.18 13.97
N LYS A 95 -36.68 -8.51 14.07
CA LYS A 95 -36.99 -7.60 15.18
C LYS A 95 -35.86 -6.53 15.28
N GLN A 96 -35.13 -6.52 16.39
CA GLN A 96 -34.04 -5.56 16.67
C GLN A 96 -32.67 -6.11 16.30
N LEU A 97 -32.57 -7.35 15.89
CA LEU A 97 -31.31 -7.97 15.45
C LEU A 97 -31.07 -7.64 13.98
N HIS A 98 -29.98 -6.92 13.68
CA HIS A 98 -29.51 -6.70 12.34
C HIS A 98 -28.42 -7.73 11.98
N ILE A 99 -28.57 -8.36 10.82
CA ILE A 99 -27.68 -9.38 10.31
C ILE A 99 -27.03 -8.87 9.03
N ASN A 100 -25.71 -8.93 8.96
CA ASN A 100 -24.96 -8.58 7.76
C ASN A 100 -23.94 -9.70 7.48
N PHE A 101 -24.15 -10.43 6.38
CA PHE A 101 -23.28 -11.48 5.92
C PHE A 101 -22.71 -11.11 4.56
N ASN A 102 -21.39 -11.24 4.39
CA ASN A 102 -20.71 -11.06 3.10
C ASN A 102 -19.72 -12.18 2.89
N THR A 103 -19.53 -12.56 1.62
CA THR A 103 -18.53 -13.56 1.23
C THR A 103 -17.89 -13.20 -0.09
N ASP A 104 -16.56 -13.44 -0.21
CA ASP A 104 -15.77 -13.22 -1.41
C ASP A 104 -15.11 -14.51 -1.86
N LEU A 105 -15.08 -14.71 -3.16
CA LEU A 105 -14.27 -15.71 -3.84
C LEU A 105 -13.39 -14.98 -4.85
N VAL A 106 -12.08 -15.16 -4.75
CA VAL A 106 -11.12 -14.52 -5.66
C VAL A 106 -10.22 -15.59 -6.28
N TYR A 107 -10.04 -15.47 -7.56
CA TYR A 107 -9.08 -16.26 -8.33
C TYR A 107 -8.27 -15.32 -9.20
N GLY A 108 -6.94 -15.45 -9.15
CA GLY A 108 -6.02 -14.61 -9.91
C GLY A 108 -4.81 -15.37 -10.41
N LYS A 109 -4.35 -15.02 -11.60
CA LYS A 109 -3.09 -15.49 -12.17
C LYS A 109 -2.24 -14.32 -12.61
N SER A 110 -0.94 -14.47 -12.46
CA SER A 110 0.04 -13.55 -13.03
C SER A 110 1.18 -14.30 -13.69
N TYR A 111 1.63 -13.78 -14.82
CA TYR A 111 2.83 -14.18 -15.53
C TYR A 111 3.74 -12.98 -15.62
N ASN A 112 5.00 -13.18 -15.36
CA ASN A 112 6.05 -12.20 -15.62
C ASN A 112 7.20 -12.88 -16.35
N HIS A 113 7.59 -12.29 -17.47
CA HIS A 113 8.74 -12.73 -18.25
C HIS A 113 9.72 -11.57 -18.34
N GLN A 114 10.93 -11.77 -17.86
CA GLN A 114 12.02 -10.81 -17.93
C GLN A 114 13.10 -11.33 -18.87
N GLU A 115 13.54 -10.48 -19.78
CA GLU A 115 14.78 -10.65 -20.53
C GLU A 115 15.68 -9.45 -20.27
N ALA A 116 16.92 -9.71 -19.86
CA ALA A 116 17.91 -8.67 -19.64
C ALA A 116 19.25 -9.08 -20.25
N GLN A 117 19.97 -8.07 -20.73
CA GLN A 117 21.30 -8.21 -21.31
C GLN A 117 22.22 -7.19 -20.66
N GLU A 118 23.41 -7.64 -20.29
CA GLU A 118 24.47 -6.79 -19.77
C GLU A 118 25.74 -7.00 -20.56
N GLU A 119 26.31 -5.89 -21.01
CA GLU A 119 27.61 -5.83 -21.68
C GLU A 119 28.58 -5.09 -20.77
N SER A 120 29.56 -5.80 -20.22
CA SER A 120 30.63 -5.28 -19.36
C SER A 120 31.94 -5.26 -20.08
N GLN A 121 32.74 -4.23 -19.84
CA GLN A 121 34.08 -4.13 -20.43
C GLN A 121 35.09 -5.06 -19.76
N THR A 122 34.89 -5.44 -18.52
CA THR A 122 35.84 -6.20 -17.71
C THR A 122 35.37 -7.57 -17.28
N GLU A 123 34.06 -7.74 -17.03
CA GLU A 123 33.48 -8.93 -16.38
C GLU A 123 32.74 -9.87 -17.34
N GLY A 124 32.75 -9.58 -18.64
CA GLY A 124 32.03 -10.35 -19.66
C GLY A 124 30.50 -10.04 -19.66
N ASN A 125 29.86 -10.51 -20.72
CA ASN A 125 28.47 -10.29 -20.99
C ASN A 125 27.59 -11.27 -20.19
N ARG A 126 26.36 -10.86 -19.86
CA ARG A 126 25.34 -11.69 -19.23
C ARG A 126 24.05 -11.57 -19.99
N ASP A 127 23.41 -12.71 -20.24
CA ASP A 127 22.03 -12.79 -20.71
C ASP A 127 21.19 -13.40 -19.58
N ILE A 128 20.08 -12.80 -19.28
CA ILE A 128 19.16 -13.26 -18.23
C ILE A 128 17.79 -13.44 -18.85
N SER A 129 17.22 -14.65 -18.71
CA SER A 129 15.86 -14.93 -19.09
C SER A 129 15.15 -15.61 -17.92
N SER A 130 14.15 -14.96 -17.34
CA SER A 130 13.43 -15.48 -16.20
C SER A 130 11.92 -15.41 -16.38
N PHE A 131 11.24 -16.41 -15.83
CA PHE A 131 9.80 -16.57 -15.88
C PHE A 131 9.28 -16.70 -14.46
N ASN A 132 8.25 -15.94 -14.13
CA ASN A 132 7.53 -16.10 -12.89
C ASN A 132 6.05 -16.33 -13.19
N HIS A 133 5.48 -17.36 -12.59
CA HIS A 133 4.05 -17.66 -12.63
C HIS A 133 3.52 -17.69 -11.19
N ALA A 134 2.47 -16.91 -10.92
CA ALA A 134 1.79 -16.98 -9.64
C ALA A 134 0.29 -17.22 -9.83
N ASP A 135 -0.27 -18.09 -8.97
CA ASP A 135 -1.68 -18.48 -8.90
C ASP A 135 -2.20 -18.18 -7.49
N ASN A 136 -3.29 -17.43 -7.40
CA ASN A 136 -3.86 -17.01 -6.12
C ASN A 136 -5.33 -17.46 -6.04
N ARG A 137 -5.70 -18.04 -4.91
CA ARG A 137 -7.10 -18.37 -4.54
C ARG A 137 -7.38 -17.81 -3.16
N LEU A 138 -8.47 -17.08 -3.04
CA LEU A 138 -8.91 -16.51 -1.77
C LEU A 138 -10.39 -16.78 -1.57
N TYR A 139 -10.73 -17.24 -0.38
CA TYR A 139 -12.07 -17.38 0.14
C TYR A 139 -12.19 -16.56 1.42
N ALA A 140 -13.19 -15.71 1.51
CA ALA A 140 -13.44 -14.92 2.73
C ALA A 140 -14.93 -14.88 3.03
N ALA A 141 -15.29 -14.97 4.29
CA ALA A 141 -16.65 -14.83 4.77
C ALA A 141 -16.66 -14.03 6.07
N LYS A 142 -17.65 -13.17 6.25
CA LYS A 142 -17.83 -12.32 7.44
C LYS A 142 -19.29 -12.22 7.80
N LEU A 143 -19.59 -12.51 9.07
CA LEU A 143 -20.88 -12.32 9.68
C LEU A 143 -20.78 -11.21 10.73
N ILE A 144 -21.70 -10.25 10.69
CA ILE A 144 -21.86 -9.20 11.69
C ILE A 144 -23.29 -9.23 12.19
N LEU A 145 -23.46 -9.27 13.51
CA LEU A 145 -24.71 -9.17 14.22
C LEU A 145 -24.72 -7.89 15.05
N THR A 146 -25.74 -7.07 14.88
CA THR A 146 -25.90 -5.82 15.61
C THR A 146 -27.23 -5.84 16.35
N HIS A 147 -27.21 -5.57 17.65
CA HIS A 147 -28.40 -5.59 18.49
C HIS A 147 -28.36 -4.46 19.53
N PRO A 148 -29.41 -3.68 19.71
CA PRO A 148 -29.52 -2.77 20.84
C PRO A 148 -29.37 -3.52 22.18
N LEU A 149 -28.50 -3.03 23.04
CA LEU A 149 -28.29 -3.62 24.37
C LEU A 149 -28.24 -2.49 25.42
N TRP A 150 -29.12 -2.52 26.38
CA TRP A 150 -29.30 -1.46 27.39
C TRP A 150 -29.47 -0.08 26.74
N LYS A 151 -28.53 0.85 27.01
CA LYS A 151 -28.54 2.22 26.48
C LYS A 151 -27.63 2.38 25.25
N GLY A 152 -27.10 1.29 24.74
CA GLY A 152 -26.14 1.28 23.64
C GLY A 152 -26.46 0.22 22.60
N GLU A 153 -25.47 -0.07 21.76
CA GLU A 153 -25.55 -1.05 20.71
C GLU A 153 -24.37 -2.02 20.84
N LEU A 154 -24.67 -3.32 20.82
CA LEU A 154 -23.69 -4.39 20.78
C LEU A 154 -23.57 -4.89 19.33
N LYS A 155 -22.35 -4.88 18.83
CA LYS A 155 -21.99 -5.43 17.53
C LYS A 155 -21.01 -6.56 17.74
N THR A 156 -21.36 -7.75 17.30
CA THR A 156 -20.52 -8.95 17.37
C THR A 156 -20.34 -9.55 16.00
N GLY A 157 -19.30 -10.33 15.81
CA GLY A 157 -19.12 -11.00 14.54
C GLY A 157 -17.97 -11.97 14.51
N ALA A 158 -17.92 -12.67 13.40
CA ALA A 158 -16.82 -13.57 13.07
C ALA A 158 -16.46 -13.42 11.60
N ASP A 159 -15.20 -13.63 11.28
CA ASP A 159 -14.75 -13.76 9.90
C ASP A 159 -13.75 -14.90 9.75
N TYR A 160 -13.72 -15.42 8.54
CA TYR A 160 -12.78 -16.45 8.12
C TYR A 160 -12.22 -16.09 6.75
N THR A 161 -10.93 -16.25 6.57
CA THR A 161 -10.24 -16.06 5.29
C THR A 161 -9.29 -17.23 5.08
N PHE A 162 -9.31 -17.82 3.89
CA PHE A 162 -8.33 -18.78 3.43
C PHE A 162 -7.71 -18.29 2.13
N ILE A 163 -6.38 -18.33 2.06
CA ILE A 163 -5.60 -17.92 0.89
C ILE A 163 -4.65 -19.04 0.55
N ARG A 164 -4.63 -19.42 -0.74
CA ARG A 164 -3.57 -20.25 -1.33
C ARG A 164 -2.88 -19.47 -2.42
N ARG A 165 -1.57 -19.36 -2.32
CA ARG A 165 -0.71 -18.81 -3.35
C ARG A 165 0.34 -19.83 -3.74
N ASN A 166 0.41 -20.14 -5.03
CA ASN A 166 1.52 -20.85 -5.63
C ASN A 166 2.37 -19.84 -6.41
N ASP A 167 3.69 -19.94 -6.31
CA ASP A 167 4.65 -19.07 -6.98
C ASP A 167 5.77 -19.94 -7.54
N ASN A 168 5.92 -19.94 -8.87
CA ASN A 168 6.93 -20.71 -9.58
C ASN A 168 7.83 -19.77 -10.38
N PHE A 169 9.12 -19.84 -10.13
CA PHE A 169 10.16 -19.02 -10.80
C PHE A 169 11.23 -19.91 -11.41
N LEU A 170 11.54 -19.61 -12.66
CA LEU A 170 12.58 -20.27 -13.44
C LEU A 170 13.53 -19.23 -14.03
N ASN A 171 14.84 -19.41 -13.81
CA ASN A 171 15.90 -18.65 -14.48
C ASN A 171 16.72 -19.56 -15.38
N ARG A 172 16.62 -19.37 -16.69
CA ARG A 172 17.23 -20.27 -17.68
C ARG A 172 18.75 -20.38 -17.59
N GLN A 173 19.42 -19.33 -17.17
CA GLN A 173 20.87 -19.28 -17.05
C GLN A 173 21.36 -19.68 -15.66
N HIS A 174 20.43 -19.99 -14.73
CA HIS A 174 20.72 -20.35 -13.33
C HIS A 174 21.60 -19.32 -12.60
N ILE A 175 21.53 -18.05 -13.00
CA ILE A 175 22.17 -16.92 -12.29
C ILE A 175 21.42 -16.66 -10.97
N LEU A 176 20.11 -16.86 -10.99
CA LEU A 176 19.24 -16.87 -9.83
C LEU A 176 18.71 -18.28 -9.59
N PRO A 177 18.51 -18.70 -8.35
CA PRO A 177 17.95 -20.00 -8.04
C PRO A 177 16.50 -20.11 -8.52
N ASP A 178 16.15 -21.24 -9.11
CA ASP A 178 14.78 -21.59 -9.39
C ASP A 178 14.01 -21.84 -8.08
N THR A 179 12.75 -21.40 -8.01
CA THR A 179 11.90 -21.59 -6.83
C THR A 179 10.53 -22.10 -7.21
N ASP A 180 9.97 -22.97 -6.37
CA ASP A 180 8.59 -23.45 -6.48
C ASP A 180 7.99 -23.48 -5.07
N SER A 181 7.26 -22.43 -4.74
CA SER A 181 6.74 -22.23 -3.39
C SER A 181 5.22 -22.19 -3.34
N ARG A 182 4.67 -22.70 -2.25
CA ARG A 182 3.25 -22.60 -1.91
C ARG A 182 3.08 -22.05 -0.51
N ILE A 183 2.17 -21.09 -0.36
CA ILE A 183 1.73 -20.56 0.92
C ILE A 183 0.23 -20.81 1.04
N ASP A 184 -0.17 -21.51 2.11
CA ASP A 184 -1.55 -21.66 2.54
C ASP A 184 -1.73 -20.88 3.85
N GLU A 185 -2.58 -19.87 3.84
CA GLU A 185 -2.87 -19.08 5.03
C GLU A 185 -4.35 -19.18 5.37
N SER A 186 -4.68 -19.56 6.59
CA SER A 186 -6.01 -19.50 7.17
C SER A 186 -6.06 -18.51 8.31
N LYS A 187 -7.09 -17.68 8.35
CA LYS A 187 -7.33 -16.69 9.41
C LYS A 187 -8.75 -16.78 9.88
N SER A 188 -8.95 -17.00 11.16
CA SER A 188 -10.24 -16.95 11.86
C SER A 188 -10.21 -15.79 12.83
N ALA A 189 -11.28 -15.02 12.91
CA ALA A 189 -11.39 -13.97 13.90
C ALA A 189 -12.80 -13.87 14.47
N VAL A 190 -12.87 -13.47 15.73
CA VAL A 190 -14.11 -13.12 16.42
C VAL A 190 -13.95 -11.75 17.07
N PHE A 191 -15.02 -10.99 17.13
CA PHE A 191 -14.99 -9.67 17.74
C PHE A 191 -16.31 -9.31 18.40
N ALA A 192 -16.21 -8.42 19.40
CA ALA A 192 -17.32 -7.75 20.02
C ALA A 192 -16.98 -6.26 20.19
N GLU A 193 -17.93 -5.40 19.91
CA GLU A 193 -17.84 -3.95 20.04
C GLU A 193 -19.12 -3.42 20.67
N TYR A 194 -18.98 -2.60 21.68
CA TYR A 194 -20.12 -1.95 22.34
C TYR A 194 -20.00 -0.44 22.22
N SER A 195 -21.03 0.21 21.71
CA SER A 195 -21.13 1.66 21.63
C SER A 195 -22.23 2.18 22.52
N LEU A 196 -21.97 3.31 23.19
CA LEU A 196 -22.87 3.91 24.17
C LEU A 196 -22.77 5.43 24.08
N THR A 197 -23.92 6.11 24.07
CA THR A 197 -23.99 7.58 24.14
C THR A 197 -24.62 8.03 25.45
N LEU A 198 -23.90 8.81 26.24
CA LEU A 198 -24.30 9.39 27.51
C LEU A 198 -24.31 10.92 27.41
N GLY A 199 -25.48 11.50 27.15
CA GLY A 199 -25.61 12.92 26.91
C GLY A 199 -24.82 13.38 25.68
N LYS A 200 -23.72 14.12 25.88
CA LYS A 200 -22.85 14.62 24.81
C LYS A 200 -21.58 13.78 24.61
N ILE A 201 -21.43 12.69 25.35
CA ILE A 201 -20.26 11.83 25.29
C ILE A 201 -20.68 10.52 24.65
N SER A 202 -19.95 10.11 23.60
CA SER A 202 -20.09 8.78 22.98
C SER A 202 -18.85 7.94 23.26
N LEU A 203 -19.08 6.72 23.70
CA LEU A 203 -18.03 5.75 24.05
C LEU A 203 -18.15 4.54 23.11
N LEU A 204 -17.03 4.04 22.69
CA LEU A 204 -16.93 2.79 21.95
C LEU A 204 -15.80 1.96 22.55
N ALA A 205 -16.09 0.70 22.86
CA ALA A 205 -15.09 -0.27 23.29
C ALA A 205 -15.27 -1.56 22.50
N GLY A 206 -14.22 -2.02 21.87
CA GLY A 206 -14.20 -3.22 21.07
C GLY A 206 -12.96 -4.07 21.33
N LEU A 207 -13.11 -5.36 21.16
CA LEU A 207 -12.02 -6.34 21.20
C LEU A 207 -12.20 -7.33 20.07
N ARG A 208 -11.13 -7.57 19.34
CA ARG A 208 -11.04 -8.57 18.28
C ARG A 208 -9.89 -9.52 18.60
N PHE A 209 -10.15 -10.81 18.47
CA PHE A 209 -9.15 -11.86 18.52
C PHE A 209 -8.98 -12.46 17.13
N GLU A 210 -7.75 -12.60 16.67
CA GLU A 210 -7.40 -13.22 15.41
C GLU A 210 -6.48 -14.43 15.65
N HIS A 211 -6.83 -15.55 15.06
CA HIS A 211 -5.99 -16.75 14.97
C HIS A 211 -5.64 -16.97 13.50
N ALA A 212 -4.35 -17.06 13.18
CA ALA A 212 -3.91 -17.28 11.82
C ALA A 212 -2.82 -18.35 11.78
N VAL A 213 -2.92 -19.23 10.79
CA VAL A 213 -1.93 -20.25 10.46
C VAL A 213 -1.45 -20.00 9.05
N SER A 214 -0.16 -19.91 8.86
CA SER A 214 0.49 -19.76 7.56
C SER A 214 1.47 -20.89 7.38
N ASP A 215 1.18 -21.79 6.45
CA ASP A 215 1.98 -22.95 6.10
C ASP A 215 2.74 -22.66 4.81
N TYR A 216 4.03 -22.97 4.80
CA TYR A 216 4.94 -22.74 3.70
C TYR A 216 5.52 -24.06 3.19
N TRP A 217 5.51 -24.25 1.88
CA TRP A 217 6.15 -25.36 1.18
C TRP A 217 7.11 -24.83 0.13
N GLU A 218 8.25 -25.46 -0.01
CA GLU A 218 9.20 -25.27 -1.08
C GLU A 218 9.43 -26.61 -1.78
N GLN A 219 9.25 -26.64 -3.12
CA GLN A 219 9.34 -27.88 -3.92
C GLN A 219 8.49 -29.01 -3.32
N GLU A 220 7.22 -28.72 -2.99
CA GLU A 220 6.25 -29.61 -2.36
C GLU A 220 6.65 -30.12 -0.93
N LYS A 221 7.75 -29.68 -0.38
CA LYS A 221 8.19 -30.02 0.98
C LYS A 221 7.77 -28.96 1.98
N TYR A 222 7.15 -29.37 3.08
CA TYR A 222 6.80 -28.47 4.17
C TYR A 222 8.04 -27.90 4.86
N VAL A 223 8.08 -26.58 5.01
CA VAL A 223 9.21 -25.87 5.62
C VAL A 223 8.77 -25.29 6.96
N SER A 224 8.99 -26.05 8.04
CA SER A 224 8.61 -25.68 9.41
C SER A 224 9.26 -24.36 9.87
N GLY A 225 10.48 -24.06 9.43
CA GLY A 225 11.18 -22.82 9.73
C GLY A 225 10.53 -21.56 9.17
N GLN A 226 9.66 -21.67 8.16
CA GLN A 226 8.94 -20.58 7.53
C GLN A 226 7.43 -20.63 7.80
N SER A 227 6.92 -21.75 8.34
CA SER A 227 5.51 -21.89 8.75
C SER A 227 5.29 -21.28 10.14
N ARG A 228 4.14 -20.62 10.34
CA ARG A 228 3.87 -19.81 11.54
C ARG A 228 2.41 -19.90 11.97
N THR A 229 2.21 -19.80 13.28
CA THR A 229 0.89 -19.59 13.90
C THR A 229 0.92 -18.31 14.72
N TYR A 230 -0.12 -17.49 14.56
CA TYR A 230 -0.24 -16.19 15.22
C TYR A 230 -1.56 -16.10 15.99
N ASN A 231 -1.51 -15.44 17.15
CA ASN A 231 -2.68 -15.12 17.96
C ASN A 231 -2.59 -13.64 18.34
N ASP A 232 -3.48 -12.82 17.81
CA ASP A 232 -3.43 -11.38 17.94
C ASP A 232 -4.69 -10.85 18.64
N TRP A 233 -4.48 -10.01 19.66
CA TRP A 233 -5.53 -9.25 20.31
C TRP A 233 -5.50 -7.82 19.82
N CYS A 234 -6.63 -7.37 19.27
CA CYS A 234 -6.77 -6.06 18.62
C CYS A 234 -7.86 -5.25 19.32
N PRO A 235 -7.55 -4.54 20.43
CA PRO A 235 -8.47 -3.64 21.10
C PRO A 235 -8.74 -2.38 20.26
N ASN A 236 -9.95 -1.84 20.43
CA ASN A 236 -10.41 -0.59 19.84
C ASN A 236 -11.22 0.18 20.89
N LEU A 237 -10.73 1.34 21.28
CA LEU A 237 -11.36 2.22 22.27
C LEU A 237 -11.50 3.61 21.65
N SER A 238 -12.65 4.25 21.84
CA SER A 238 -12.87 5.61 21.38
C SER A 238 -13.81 6.36 22.31
N VAL A 239 -13.54 7.64 22.51
CA VAL A 239 -14.40 8.56 23.22
C VAL A 239 -14.57 9.85 22.43
N ASP A 240 -15.81 10.20 22.10
CA ASP A 240 -16.20 11.48 21.52
C ASP A 240 -16.76 12.37 22.60
N PHE A 241 -16.31 13.60 22.70
CA PHE A 241 -16.71 14.55 23.73
C PHE A 241 -16.64 16.00 23.27
N PRO A 242 -17.43 16.91 23.83
CA PRO A 242 -17.31 18.33 23.56
C PRO A 242 -16.08 18.90 24.28
N LEU A 243 -15.26 19.68 23.57
CA LEU A 243 -14.14 20.44 24.09
C LEU A 243 -14.42 21.93 23.89
N GLY A 244 -15.15 22.54 24.85
CA GLY A 244 -15.68 23.88 24.69
C GLY A 244 -16.69 23.96 23.54
N LYS A 245 -16.34 24.68 22.46
CA LYS A 245 -17.14 24.77 21.21
C LYS A 245 -16.72 23.76 20.13
N ALA A 246 -15.64 23.02 20.35
CA ALA A 246 -15.15 22.00 19.46
C ALA A 246 -15.75 20.63 19.80
N GLN A 247 -15.80 19.74 18.81
CA GLN A 247 -16.00 18.31 19.02
C GLN A 247 -14.62 17.63 19.01
N ALA A 248 -14.35 16.81 20.01
CA ALA A 248 -13.11 16.12 20.16
C ALA A 248 -13.33 14.60 20.20
N ASN A 249 -12.37 13.86 19.65
CA ASN A 249 -12.28 12.41 19.72
C ASN A 249 -10.91 12.01 20.23
N LEU A 250 -10.86 11.05 21.15
CA LEU A 250 -9.65 10.36 21.54
C LEU A 250 -9.86 8.87 21.29
N SER A 251 -8.99 8.26 20.49
CA SER A 251 -9.11 6.84 20.17
C SER A 251 -7.78 6.13 20.30
N TYR A 252 -7.84 4.86 20.70
CA TYR A 252 -6.74 3.92 20.70
C TYR A 252 -7.14 2.68 19.93
N THR A 253 -6.29 2.26 18.99
CA THR A 253 -6.47 1.03 18.23
C THR A 253 -5.19 0.23 18.18
N ALA A 254 -5.29 -1.10 18.28
CA ALA A 254 -4.20 -2.00 17.94
C ALA A 254 -4.62 -2.89 16.77
N LYS A 255 -3.73 -3.06 15.79
CA LYS A 255 -3.98 -3.86 14.57
C LYS A 255 -2.76 -4.68 14.23
N SER A 256 -3.00 -5.93 13.80
CA SER A 256 -1.98 -6.80 13.23
C SER A 256 -1.94 -6.62 11.70
N ASN A 257 -0.77 -6.26 11.17
CA ASN A 257 -0.52 -6.16 9.73
C ASN A 257 0.41 -7.30 9.31
N ARG A 258 -0.09 -8.19 8.46
CA ARG A 258 0.70 -9.29 7.92
C ARG A 258 1.48 -8.83 6.70
N PRO A 259 2.69 -9.42 6.47
CA PRO A 259 3.45 -9.17 5.26
C PRO A 259 2.62 -9.50 4.01
N SER A 260 2.85 -8.79 2.91
CA SER A 260 2.30 -9.21 1.61
C SER A 260 2.96 -10.50 1.14
N PHE A 261 2.28 -11.25 0.27
CA PHE A 261 2.86 -12.46 -0.30
C PHE A 261 4.08 -12.16 -1.19
N PHE A 262 4.09 -10.98 -1.81
CA PHE A 262 5.27 -10.49 -2.51
C PHE A 262 6.48 -10.31 -1.57
N GLN A 263 6.25 -9.84 -0.34
CA GLN A 263 7.31 -9.73 0.68
C GLN A 263 7.74 -11.08 1.24
N LEU A 264 6.85 -12.09 1.24
CA LEU A 264 7.13 -13.43 1.76
C LEU A 264 7.75 -14.39 0.71
N ARG A 265 7.84 -13.99 -0.55
CA ARG A 265 8.38 -14.84 -1.62
C ARG A 265 9.85 -15.21 -1.37
N SER A 266 10.26 -16.41 -1.75
CA SER A 266 11.67 -16.83 -1.79
C SER A 266 12.37 -16.37 -3.08
N THR A 267 11.61 -16.01 -4.10
CA THR A 267 12.08 -15.61 -5.42
C THR A 267 12.93 -14.34 -5.38
N LEU A 268 14.05 -14.37 -6.09
CA LEU A 268 14.87 -13.20 -6.41
C LEU A 268 14.57 -12.69 -7.82
N SER A 269 14.54 -11.39 -8.00
CA SER A 269 14.46 -10.72 -9.29
C SER A 269 15.81 -10.09 -9.62
N TYR A 270 16.23 -10.17 -10.86
CA TYR A 270 17.48 -9.58 -11.36
C TYR A 270 17.24 -8.11 -11.71
N ASN A 271 17.93 -7.18 -11.04
CA ASN A 271 17.93 -5.78 -11.44
C ASN A 271 19.17 -5.44 -12.25
N ASN A 272 20.33 -5.92 -11.82
CA ASN A 272 21.63 -5.88 -12.51
C ASN A 272 22.61 -6.75 -11.74
N ARG A 273 23.86 -6.87 -12.23
CA ARG A 273 24.90 -7.71 -11.60
C ARG A 273 25.27 -7.37 -10.17
N PHE A 274 24.94 -6.17 -9.68
CA PHE A 274 25.25 -5.70 -8.34
C PHE A 274 24.02 -5.72 -7.41
N ILE A 275 22.81 -5.78 -7.98
CA ILE A 275 21.57 -5.58 -7.25
C ILE A 275 20.53 -6.61 -7.64
N TYR A 276 20.09 -7.40 -6.67
CA TYR A 276 18.90 -8.25 -6.78
C TYR A 276 17.80 -7.70 -5.89
N GLU A 277 16.57 -8.07 -6.14
CA GLU A 277 15.42 -7.75 -5.30
C GLU A 277 14.69 -9.03 -4.92
N GLY A 278 14.37 -9.21 -3.64
CA GLY A 278 13.71 -10.41 -3.18
C GLY A 278 12.80 -10.19 -1.99
N GLY A 279 11.97 -11.19 -1.72
CA GLY A 279 11.20 -11.26 -0.50
C GLY A 279 12.03 -11.75 0.68
N ASN A 280 11.34 -11.95 1.79
CA ASN A 280 11.88 -12.53 3.01
C ASN A 280 10.82 -13.44 3.65
N PRO A 281 10.89 -14.75 3.42
CA PRO A 281 9.93 -15.72 3.99
C PRO A 281 9.92 -15.77 5.51
N LEU A 282 10.94 -15.18 6.17
CA LEU A 282 11.06 -15.15 7.64
C LEU A 282 10.31 -13.96 8.27
N LEU A 283 9.67 -13.10 7.48
CA LEU A 283 8.90 -11.98 8.03
C LEU A 283 7.77 -12.44 8.95
N THR A 284 7.62 -11.71 10.02
CA THR A 284 6.54 -11.88 10.99
C THR A 284 5.58 -10.67 10.92
N PRO A 285 4.32 -10.82 11.35
CA PRO A 285 3.39 -9.72 11.39
C PRO A 285 3.88 -8.53 12.23
N GLU A 286 3.56 -7.36 11.77
CA GLU A 286 3.74 -6.12 12.48
C GLU A 286 2.50 -5.81 13.31
N THR A 287 2.66 -5.33 14.54
CA THR A 287 1.55 -4.80 15.35
C THR A 287 1.65 -3.29 15.42
N ASN A 288 0.59 -2.60 14.99
CA ASN A 288 0.47 -1.16 15.06
C ASN A 288 -0.44 -0.77 16.22
N HIS A 289 0.05 0.10 17.10
CA HIS A 289 -0.69 0.76 18.15
C HIS A 289 -0.79 2.23 17.81
N ASP A 290 -2.00 2.73 17.63
CA ASP A 290 -2.29 4.12 17.29
C ASP A 290 -3.09 4.77 18.41
N LEU A 291 -2.58 5.86 18.96
CA LEU A 291 -3.29 6.76 19.88
C LEU A 291 -3.54 8.08 19.14
N LEU A 292 -4.79 8.31 18.77
CA LEU A 292 -5.21 9.45 17.96
C LEU A 292 -6.13 10.36 18.75
N PHE A 293 -5.76 11.63 18.83
CA PHE A 293 -6.62 12.73 19.25
C PHE A 293 -6.98 13.57 18.04
N THR A 294 -8.29 13.88 17.89
CA THR A 294 -8.76 14.84 16.89
C THR A 294 -9.69 15.87 17.53
N ALA A 295 -9.69 17.08 17.00
CA ALA A 295 -10.62 18.14 17.41
C ALA A 295 -11.10 18.90 16.17
N LEU A 296 -12.41 19.11 16.09
CA LEU A 296 -13.07 19.84 15.00
C LEU A 296 -13.80 21.05 15.55
N TYR A 297 -13.46 22.22 15.03
CA TYR A 297 -14.16 23.47 15.32
C TYR A 297 -14.46 24.21 14.03
N LYS A 298 -15.74 24.32 13.66
CA LYS A 298 -16.19 24.92 12.41
C LYS A 298 -15.46 24.27 11.22
N TRP A 299 -14.58 25.03 10.57
CA TRP A 299 -13.81 24.65 9.40
C TRP A 299 -12.33 24.31 9.72
N VAL A 300 -11.99 24.17 11.01
CA VAL A 300 -10.65 23.82 11.46
C VAL A 300 -10.69 22.43 12.09
N GLN A 301 -9.88 21.53 11.58
CA GLN A 301 -9.64 20.21 12.17
C GLN A 301 -8.18 20.11 12.61
N PHE A 302 -7.97 19.67 13.83
CA PHE A 302 -6.65 19.36 14.39
C PHE A 302 -6.54 17.86 14.65
N GLY A 303 -5.36 17.29 14.44
CA GLY A 303 -5.06 15.89 14.75
C GLY A 303 -3.69 15.75 15.39
N LEU A 304 -3.58 14.85 16.36
CA LEU A 304 -2.33 14.42 16.98
C LEU A 304 -2.36 12.91 17.09
N ASN A 305 -1.44 12.23 16.42
CA ASN A 305 -1.34 10.77 16.40
C ASN A 305 0.03 10.32 16.90
N TYR A 306 0.03 9.46 17.93
CA TYR A 306 1.21 8.72 18.31
C TYR A 306 1.07 7.27 17.83
N GLN A 307 1.99 6.83 16.99
CA GLN A 307 2.03 5.49 16.43
C GLN A 307 3.25 4.73 16.97
N TYR A 308 2.98 3.55 17.54
CA TYR A 308 4.00 2.59 17.94
C TYR A 308 3.85 1.30 17.13
N ARG A 309 4.84 1.01 16.30
CA ARG A 309 4.90 -0.19 15.45
C ARG A 309 5.88 -1.18 16.05
N ARG A 310 5.38 -2.33 16.50
CA ARG A 310 6.18 -3.46 16.98
C ARG A 310 6.43 -4.42 15.82
N ASN A 311 7.65 -4.97 15.71
CA ASN A 311 8.11 -5.79 14.60
C ASN A 311 7.84 -5.11 13.24
N ALA A 312 8.10 -3.81 13.16
CA ALA A 312 7.80 -2.99 12.00
C ALA A 312 8.45 -3.56 10.74
N ILE A 313 7.65 -3.75 9.69
CA ILE A 313 8.14 -4.20 8.39
C ILE A 313 8.61 -2.99 7.60
N ALA A 314 9.88 -2.99 7.19
CA ALA A 314 10.45 -1.92 6.37
C ALA A 314 11.53 -2.45 5.42
N PHE A 315 11.83 -1.66 4.39
CA PHE A 315 12.90 -1.95 3.44
C PHE A 315 14.27 -2.01 4.14
N MET A 316 15.07 -2.98 3.73
CA MET A 316 16.45 -3.13 4.11
C MET A 316 17.27 -3.71 2.98
N THR A 317 18.58 -3.66 3.13
CA THR A 317 19.53 -4.36 2.25
C THR A 317 20.23 -5.47 3.02
N LYS A 318 20.55 -6.56 2.33
CA LYS A 318 21.43 -7.63 2.82
C LYS A 318 22.39 -8.05 1.73
N GLU A 319 23.50 -8.65 2.10
CA GLU A 319 24.43 -9.29 1.17
C GLU A 319 23.82 -10.57 0.60
N TYR A 320 24.13 -10.88 -0.65
CA TYR A 320 23.80 -12.18 -1.25
C TYR A 320 24.83 -13.20 -0.82
N GLU A 321 24.39 -14.30 -0.17
CA GLU A 321 25.29 -15.27 0.46
C GLU A 321 26.29 -15.91 -0.52
N ASP A 322 25.86 -16.15 -1.77
CA ASP A 322 26.71 -16.76 -2.81
C ASP A 322 27.71 -15.76 -3.44
N ASN A 323 27.44 -14.46 -3.31
CA ASN A 323 28.32 -13.40 -3.81
C ASN A 323 28.18 -12.13 -2.96
N PRO A 324 29.12 -11.82 -2.05
CA PRO A 324 29.09 -10.66 -1.17
C PRO A 324 29.13 -9.29 -1.87
N ASP A 325 29.55 -9.25 -3.15
CA ASP A 325 29.55 -8.02 -3.96
C ASP A 325 28.15 -7.69 -4.49
N VAL A 326 27.19 -8.60 -4.34
CA VAL A 326 25.79 -8.40 -4.73
C VAL A 326 24.96 -8.06 -3.50
N VAL A 327 24.15 -7.02 -3.64
CA VAL A 327 23.22 -6.56 -2.61
C VAL A 327 21.80 -6.96 -2.96
N ILE A 328 21.09 -7.54 -2.00
CA ILE A 328 19.66 -7.82 -2.12
C ILE A 328 18.87 -6.70 -1.45
N PHE A 329 18.01 -6.04 -2.23
CA PHE A 329 16.93 -5.23 -1.68
C PHE A 329 15.79 -6.13 -1.22
N THR A 330 15.42 -6.01 0.04
CA THR A 330 14.39 -6.84 0.67
C THR A 330 13.66 -6.08 1.75
N THR A 331 12.82 -6.77 2.51
CA THR A 331 12.16 -6.24 3.70
C THR A 331 12.56 -7.05 4.92
N GLY A 332 12.60 -6.40 6.07
CA GLY A 332 12.91 -7.03 7.35
C GLY A 332 12.00 -6.52 8.47
N ASN A 333 11.96 -7.27 9.57
CA ASN A 333 11.31 -6.82 10.79
C ASN A 333 12.28 -6.02 11.66
N PHE A 334 11.90 -4.81 12.01
CA PHE A 334 12.58 -3.95 12.96
C PHE A 334 11.84 -3.99 14.30
N LYS A 335 12.55 -4.12 15.40
CA LYS A 335 11.97 -4.33 16.74
C LYS A 335 10.86 -3.32 17.06
N ARG A 336 11.09 -2.05 16.73
CA ARG A 336 10.13 -0.96 16.94
C ARG A 336 10.38 0.23 16.01
N MET A 337 9.31 0.89 15.60
CA MET A 337 9.32 2.20 14.97
C MET A 337 8.25 3.07 15.61
N GLN A 338 8.57 4.31 15.90
CA GLN A 338 7.68 5.23 16.62
C GLN A 338 7.58 6.53 15.84
N TYR A 339 6.37 7.08 15.77
CA TYR A 339 6.09 8.35 15.09
C TYR A 339 5.13 9.18 15.93
N LEU A 340 5.36 10.48 15.97
CA LEU A 340 4.39 11.47 16.39
C LEU A 340 4.01 12.29 15.18
N THR A 341 2.73 12.35 14.84
CA THR A 341 2.23 13.16 13.73
C THR A 341 1.25 14.19 14.26
N ALA A 342 1.49 15.45 13.96
CA ALA A 342 0.54 16.54 14.20
C ALA A 342 0.00 17.03 12.86
N SER A 343 -1.29 17.30 12.79
CA SER A 343 -1.94 17.79 11.58
C SER A 343 -2.92 18.92 11.88
N ALA A 344 -3.02 19.85 10.95
CA ALA A 344 -4.06 20.88 10.93
C ALA A 344 -4.65 20.95 9.51
N HIS A 345 -5.96 20.96 9.44
CA HIS A 345 -6.70 21.03 8.20
C HIS A 345 -7.73 22.17 8.30
N LEU A 346 -7.70 23.07 7.33
CA LEU A 346 -8.52 24.27 7.28
C LEU A 346 -9.28 24.31 5.96
N SER A 347 -10.61 24.38 6.02
CA SER A 347 -11.49 24.36 4.84
C SER A 347 -12.60 25.42 4.91
N PRO A 348 -12.28 26.72 5.00
CA PRO A 348 -13.29 27.78 5.02
C PRO A 348 -13.96 27.94 3.67
N THR A 349 -15.16 28.53 3.68
CA THR A 349 -15.84 28.99 2.46
C THR A 349 -15.90 30.51 2.50
N VAL A 350 -15.27 31.17 1.52
CA VAL A 350 -15.22 32.62 1.41
C VAL A 350 -15.85 33.06 0.09
N GLY A 351 -17.17 33.23 0.11
CA GLY A 351 -17.92 33.53 -1.13
C GLY A 351 -17.80 32.43 -2.17
N ILE A 352 -17.26 32.77 -3.34
CA ILE A 352 -16.98 31.80 -4.42
C ILE A 352 -15.70 30.99 -4.23
N TRP A 353 -14.84 31.38 -3.31
CA TRP A 353 -13.56 30.75 -3.04
C TRP A 353 -13.67 29.72 -1.91
N LYS A 354 -13.25 28.50 -2.16
CA LYS A 354 -13.21 27.39 -1.22
C LYS A 354 -11.80 26.84 -1.14
N PRO A 355 -10.94 27.47 -0.32
CA PRO A 355 -9.59 26.96 -0.08
C PRO A 355 -9.61 25.78 0.90
N GLU A 356 -8.65 24.90 0.74
CA GLU A 356 -8.37 23.80 1.65
C GLU A 356 -6.87 23.76 1.90
N LEU A 357 -6.45 24.01 3.13
CA LEU A 357 -5.06 23.99 3.55
C LEU A 357 -4.82 22.83 4.52
N GLY A 358 -3.88 21.97 4.22
CA GLY A 358 -3.41 20.92 5.12
C GLY A 358 -1.96 21.10 5.48
N ILE A 359 -1.67 20.93 6.78
CA ILE A 359 -0.33 20.96 7.35
C ILE A 359 -0.15 19.67 8.14
N TYR A 360 0.88 18.91 7.81
CA TYR A 360 1.24 17.66 8.48
C TYR A 360 2.70 17.72 8.90
N PHE A 361 2.95 17.48 10.16
CA PHE A 361 4.29 17.32 10.71
C PHE A 361 4.43 15.90 11.25
N ALA A 362 5.43 15.16 10.77
CA ALA A 362 5.73 13.82 11.23
C ALA A 362 7.14 13.77 11.83
N GLN A 363 7.23 13.33 13.08
CA GLN A 363 8.48 13.16 13.81
C GLN A 363 8.70 11.69 14.13
N PRO A 364 9.64 11.01 13.46
CA PRO A 364 10.06 9.66 13.83
C PRO A 364 11.00 9.68 15.04
N PHE A 365 10.95 8.58 15.85
CA PHE A 365 11.81 8.41 17.05
C PHE A 365 12.29 6.96 17.12
N PHE A 366 13.12 6.52 16.19
CA PHE A 366 13.61 5.15 16.23
C PHE A 366 15.01 5.02 15.67
N LYS A 367 15.58 3.85 15.92
CA LYS A 367 16.89 3.45 15.43
C LYS A 367 16.73 2.23 14.54
N VAL A 368 17.28 2.31 13.36
CA VAL A 368 17.40 1.16 12.45
C VAL A 368 18.72 0.48 12.74
N THR A 369 18.66 -0.82 13.04
CA THR A 369 19.85 -1.67 13.19
C THR A 369 19.79 -2.75 12.13
N ASN A 370 20.84 -2.85 11.33
CA ASN A 370 20.98 -3.83 10.26
C ASN A 370 22.42 -4.36 10.27
N GLN A 371 22.60 -5.68 10.34
CA GLN A 371 23.90 -6.38 10.34
C GLN A 371 24.95 -5.71 11.26
N GLY A 372 24.55 -5.37 12.50
CA GLY A 372 25.44 -4.74 13.50
C GLY A 372 25.63 -3.22 13.36
N SER A 373 25.31 -2.63 12.24
CA SER A 373 25.32 -1.18 12.05
C SER A 373 24.01 -0.53 12.45
N SER A 374 24.07 0.67 13.02
CA SER A 374 22.89 1.35 13.55
C SER A 374 22.86 2.82 13.14
N LYS A 375 21.68 3.30 12.75
CA LYS A 375 21.44 4.70 12.41
C LYS A 375 20.15 5.23 13.05
N ASN A 376 20.22 6.42 13.63
CA ASN A 376 19.04 7.11 14.13
C ASN A 376 18.22 7.65 12.98
N MET A 377 16.92 7.35 13.01
CA MET A 377 15.92 7.87 12.10
C MET A 377 15.04 8.84 12.88
N ASN A 378 15.49 10.07 13.02
CA ASN A 378 14.85 11.09 13.85
C ASN A 378 14.68 12.44 13.12
N ARG A 379 14.87 12.45 11.80
CA ARG A 379 14.62 13.65 11.00
C ARG A 379 13.15 13.76 10.69
N GLY A 380 12.49 14.74 11.30
CA GLY A 380 11.09 15.05 11.06
C GLY A 380 10.85 15.58 9.64
N SER A 381 9.62 15.51 9.18
CA SER A 381 9.19 16.02 7.87
C SER A 381 7.91 16.84 8.01
N ILE A 382 7.75 17.80 7.10
CA ILE A 382 6.54 18.61 6.94
C ILE A 382 5.97 18.33 5.55
N TYR A 383 4.67 18.06 5.49
CA TYR A 383 3.90 18.04 4.25
C TYR A 383 2.84 19.15 4.31
N LEU A 384 2.84 19.99 3.28
CA LEU A 384 1.89 21.07 3.10
C LEU A 384 1.12 20.84 1.81
N PHE A 385 -0.16 21.05 1.84
CA PHE A 385 -0.93 21.18 0.61
C PHE A 385 -1.90 22.36 0.69
N LEU A 386 -2.14 22.97 -0.44
CA LEU A 386 -3.11 24.03 -0.63
C LEU A 386 -3.92 23.69 -1.88
N GLN A 387 -5.21 23.41 -1.70
CA GLN A 387 -6.14 23.21 -2.79
C GLN A 387 -7.05 24.43 -2.86
N ASN A 388 -7.14 25.04 -4.04
CA ASN A 388 -8.00 26.19 -4.26
C ASN A 388 -9.07 25.85 -5.27
N SER A 389 -10.32 26.11 -4.91
CA SER A 389 -11.45 25.96 -5.80
C SER A 389 -12.23 27.25 -5.85
N LEU A 390 -12.34 27.84 -7.05
CA LEU A 390 -13.18 29.00 -7.34
C LEU A 390 -14.43 28.53 -8.05
N GLN A 391 -15.58 28.68 -7.40
CA GLN A 391 -16.89 28.35 -7.96
C GLN A 391 -17.50 29.59 -8.60
N LEU A 392 -17.37 29.68 -9.93
CA LEU A 392 -17.87 30.79 -10.72
C LEU A 392 -19.33 30.57 -11.12
N PRO A 393 -20.04 31.63 -11.59
CA PRO A 393 -21.37 31.50 -12.20
C PRO A 393 -21.39 30.48 -13.34
N ASP A 394 -22.57 30.02 -13.71
CA ASP A 394 -22.79 29.07 -14.79
C ASP A 394 -22.06 27.74 -14.64
N GLU A 395 -21.90 27.27 -13.40
CA GLU A 395 -21.30 25.96 -13.07
C GLU A 395 -19.84 25.80 -13.55
N TRP A 396 -19.07 26.87 -13.62
CA TRP A 396 -17.64 26.82 -13.80
C TRP A 396 -16.91 26.60 -12.46
N THR A 397 -15.88 25.77 -12.49
CA THR A 397 -14.96 25.61 -11.36
C THR A 397 -13.54 25.73 -11.87
N LEU A 398 -12.75 26.62 -11.26
CA LEU A 398 -11.31 26.70 -11.47
C LEU A 398 -10.61 26.13 -10.25
N SER A 399 -9.54 25.36 -10.45
CA SER A 399 -8.68 24.86 -9.37
C SER A 399 -7.22 25.23 -9.61
N LEU A 400 -6.53 25.52 -8.53
CA LEU A 400 -5.07 25.70 -8.49
C LEU A 400 -4.59 25.07 -7.20
N ASP A 401 -3.87 23.96 -7.30
CA ASP A 401 -3.46 23.15 -6.17
C ASP A 401 -1.93 23.14 -6.09
N ALA A 402 -1.40 23.20 -4.88
CA ALA A 402 0.03 23.15 -4.62
C ALA A 402 0.33 22.20 -3.47
N ASP A 403 1.43 21.46 -3.58
CA ASP A 403 1.92 20.61 -2.50
C ASP A 403 3.43 20.75 -2.33
N TYR A 404 3.88 20.56 -1.09
CA TYR A 404 5.28 20.57 -0.70
C TYR A 404 5.55 19.51 0.37
N GLN A 405 6.54 18.67 0.14
CA GLN A 405 7.08 17.73 1.12
C GLN A 405 8.53 18.14 1.45
N SER A 406 8.82 18.35 2.72
CA SER A 406 10.21 18.54 3.16
C SER A 406 10.97 17.22 3.21
N GLU A 407 12.28 17.30 3.28
CA GLU A 407 13.10 16.12 3.56
C GLU A 407 12.84 15.58 4.96
N GLY A 408 12.82 14.22 5.11
CA GLY A 408 12.64 13.56 6.40
C GLY A 408 12.77 12.05 6.34
N ASN A 409 12.82 11.39 7.50
CA ASN A 409 12.94 9.95 7.59
C ASN A 409 11.57 9.28 7.47
N PHE A 410 11.51 8.28 6.62
CA PHE A 410 10.37 7.38 6.46
C PHE A 410 10.86 5.93 6.43
N GLY A 411 10.51 5.14 7.47
CA GLY A 411 11.12 3.82 7.65
C GLY A 411 12.65 3.92 7.72
N ALA A 412 13.35 3.02 7.06
CA ALA A 412 14.81 3.03 6.98
C ALA A 412 15.36 3.99 5.89
N MET A 413 14.52 4.84 5.32
CA MET A 413 14.87 5.74 4.23
C MET A 413 14.90 7.20 4.68
N LEU A 414 15.73 7.99 4.03
CA LEU A 414 15.66 9.44 4.00
C LEU A 414 15.01 9.86 2.69
N GLN A 415 13.78 10.35 2.73
CA GLN A 415 13.11 10.92 1.58
C GLN A 415 13.54 12.37 1.39
N ARG A 416 13.85 12.76 0.16
CA ARG A 416 14.20 14.13 -0.20
C ARG A 416 12.95 14.99 -0.42
N SER A 417 13.12 16.30 -0.37
CA SER A 417 12.04 17.24 -0.61
C SER A 417 11.57 17.23 -2.06
N TYR A 418 10.28 17.49 -2.26
CA TYR A 418 9.67 17.77 -3.57
C TYR A 418 8.52 18.76 -3.41
N TRP A 419 8.06 19.31 -4.52
CA TRP A 419 6.88 20.17 -4.60
C TRP A 419 6.19 20.00 -5.94
N GLY A 420 4.94 20.43 -6.05
CA GLY A 420 4.20 20.38 -7.30
C GLY A 420 3.08 21.40 -7.32
N ILE A 421 2.68 21.79 -8.54
CA ILE A 421 1.52 22.66 -8.78
C ILE A 421 0.67 22.05 -9.89
N ASP A 422 -0.63 21.97 -9.63
CA ASP A 422 -1.65 21.49 -10.55
C ASP A 422 -2.66 22.61 -10.83
N ALA A 423 -3.22 22.63 -12.04
CA ALA A 423 -4.30 23.54 -12.40
C ALA A 423 -5.42 22.79 -13.12
N GLY A 424 -6.64 23.24 -12.91
CA GLY A 424 -7.79 22.63 -13.51
C GLY A 424 -8.91 23.62 -13.83
N ILE A 425 -9.68 23.30 -14.87
CA ILE A 425 -10.92 23.97 -15.20
C ILE A 425 -12.00 22.91 -15.48
N ARG A 426 -13.15 23.09 -14.88
CA ARG A 426 -14.29 22.20 -15.04
C ARG A 426 -15.55 23.00 -15.28
N LYS A 427 -16.38 22.49 -16.19
CA LYS A 427 -17.74 23.01 -16.42
C LYS A 427 -18.75 21.87 -16.38
N THR A 428 -19.91 22.12 -15.78
CA THR A 428 -21.04 21.22 -15.82
C THR A 428 -22.17 21.81 -16.67
N PHE A 429 -22.91 20.95 -17.38
CA PHE A 429 -23.96 21.27 -18.29
C PHE A 429 -25.20 20.42 -18.02
N PHE A 430 -26.33 20.80 -18.59
CA PHE A 430 -27.59 20.02 -18.60
C PHE A 430 -28.02 19.60 -17.17
N ASN A 431 -28.16 20.56 -16.26
CA ASN A 431 -28.50 20.29 -14.86
C ASN A 431 -27.57 19.26 -14.20
N LYS A 432 -26.28 19.43 -14.38
CA LYS A 432 -25.19 18.59 -13.83
C LYS A 432 -25.15 17.16 -14.40
N ARG A 433 -25.73 16.93 -15.56
CA ARG A 433 -25.65 15.62 -16.23
C ARG A 433 -24.35 15.42 -17.02
N LEU A 434 -23.83 16.49 -17.64
CA LEU A 434 -22.58 16.45 -18.40
C LEU A 434 -21.52 17.29 -17.68
N THR A 435 -20.37 16.68 -17.42
CA THR A 435 -19.20 17.37 -16.85
C THR A 435 -18.03 17.26 -17.81
N LEU A 436 -17.45 18.40 -18.16
CA LEU A 436 -16.21 18.52 -18.93
C LEU A 436 -15.14 19.11 -18.00
N GLY A 437 -13.98 18.49 -17.95
CA GLY A 437 -12.84 18.93 -17.15
C GLY A 437 -11.53 18.84 -17.91
N LEU A 438 -10.74 19.89 -17.84
CA LEU A 438 -9.33 19.91 -18.25
C LEU A 438 -8.49 20.02 -16.99
N GLN A 439 -7.43 19.22 -16.89
CA GLN A 439 -6.49 19.24 -15.78
C GLN A 439 -5.06 19.12 -16.27
N ALA A 440 -4.19 19.95 -15.71
CA ALA A 440 -2.76 19.93 -15.93
C ALA A 440 -2.09 19.63 -14.57
N ASN A 441 -1.38 18.50 -14.50
CA ASN A 441 -0.68 18.08 -13.29
C ASN A 441 0.81 18.38 -13.42
N ASP A 442 1.41 18.72 -12.29
CA ASP A 442 2.85 19.02 -12.15
C ASP A 442 3.38 19.94 -13.25
N LEU A 443 2.80 21.13 -13.34
CA LEU A 443 3.08 22.12 -14.40
C LEU A 443 4.58 22.36 -14.60
N TRP A 444 5.37 22.31 -13.53
CA TRP A 444 6.82 22.57 -13.55
C TRP A 444 7.68 21.30 -13.59
N ASN A 445 7.05 20.10 -13.64
CA ASN A 445 7.77 18.82 -13.60
C ASN A 445 8.74 18.73 -12.42
N SER A 446 8.25 19.06 -11.24
CA SER A 446 9.05 19.26 -10.01
C SER A 446 8.87 18.16 -8.95
N ARG A 447 7.92 17.22 -9.15
CA ARG A 447 7.69 16.09 -8.24
C ARG A 447 8.70 14.97 -8.45
N TYR A 448 9.96 15.22 -8.11
CA TYR A 448 11.01 14.20 -8.17
C TYR A 448 10.92 13.27 -6.98
N GLY A 449 10.77 11.95 -7.23
CA GLY A 449 10.94 10.93 -6.21
C GLY A 449 12.44 10.71 -5.93
N SER A 450 12.94 11.15 -4.79
CA SER A 450 14.33 10.92 -4.42
C SER A 450 14.42 10.41 -2.98
N PHE A 451 15.16 9.33 -2.79
CA PHE A 451 15.39 8.79 -1.45
C PHE A 451 16.79 8.19 -1.32
N MET A 452 17.23 8.09 -0.08
CA MET A 452 18.44 7.39 0.32
C MET A 452 18.06 6.27 1.29
N LEU A 453 18.48 5.04 0.99
CA LEU A 453 18.33 3.88 1.87
C LEU A 453 19.64 3.64 2.58
N PHE A 454 19.55 3.49 3.91
CA PHE A 454 20.68 3.14 4.75
C PHE A 454 20.84 1.62 4.84
N GLY A 455 22.02 1.14 4.50
CA GLY A 455 22.47 -0.23 4.75
C GLY A 455 23.83 -0.24 5.46
N PRO A 456 24.24 -1.36 6.07
CA PRO A 456 25.47 -1.43 6.89
C PRO A 456 26.74 -1.16 6.08
N ARG A 457 26.83 -1.68 4.87
CA ARG A 457 27.96 -1.55 3.94
C ARG A 457 27.60 -0.82 2.63
N LEU A 458 26.33 -0.42 2.50
CA LEU A 458 25.81 0.21 1.30
C LEU A 458 25.00 1.45 1.65
N THR A 459 25.26 2.53 0.94
CA THR A 459 24.32 3.65 0.83
C THR A 459 23.75 3.68 -0.58
N TYR A 460 22.44 3.47 -0.70
CA TYR A 460 21.76 3.53 -1.99
C TYR A 460 20.98 4.84 -2.11
N THR A 461 21.27 5.61 -3.15
CA THR A 461 20.53 6.84 -3.46
C THR A 461 19.84 6.69 -4.81
N LYS A 462 18.53 6.93 -4.84
CA LYS A 462 17.74 6.97 -6.07
C LYS A 462 17.18 8.37 -6.27
N LYS A 463 17.34 8.91 -7.47
CA LYS A 463 16.61 10.08 -7.98
C LYS A 463 15.73 9.60 -9.13
N ALA A 464 14.43 9.82 -9.05
CA ALA A 464 13.52 9.41 -10.10
C ALA A 464 12.69 10.61 -10.55
N ASN A 465 12.59 10.81 -11.86
CA ASN A 465 11.57 11.65 -12.47
C ASN A 465 10.42 10.71 -12.89
N PRO A 466 9.27 10.74 -12.19
CA PRO A 466 8.18 9.79 -12.44
C PRO A 466 7.31 10.15 -13.65
N ASP A 467 7.74 11.07 -14.53
CA ASP A 467 6.93 11.59 -15.64
C ASP A 467 5.57 12.11 -15.15
N SER A 468 5.61 12.91 -14.07
CA SER A 468 4.42 13.37 -13.33
C SER A 468 3.64 14.46 -14.07
N ARG A 469 4.29 15.15 -15.05
CA ARG A 469 3.62 16.17 -15.84
C ARG A 469 2.65 15.52 -16.82
N SER A 470 1.38 15.85 -16.66
CA SER A 470 0.32 15.30 -17.53
C SER A 470 -0.79 16.30 -17.77
N PHE A 471 -1.41 16.16 -18.95
CA PHE A 471 -2.61 16.91 -19.30
C PHE A 471 -3.74 15.91 -19.55
N SER A 472 -4.88 16.12 -18.92
CA SER A 472 -6.02 15.24 -19.07
C SER A 472 -7.30 16.00 -19.43
N LEU A 473 -8.10 15.38 -20.31
CA LEU A 473 -9.46 15.79 -20.63
C LEU A 473 -10.40 14.73 -20.04
N ASN A 474 -11.29 15.17 -19.16
CA ASN A 474 -12.28 14.30 -18.54
C ASN A 474 -13.68 14.68 -19.04
N LEU A 475 -14.39 13.70 -19.59
CA LEU A 475 -15.78 13.82 -20.00
C LEU A 475 -16.61 12.81 -19.20
N SER A 476 -17.58 13.29 -18.45
CA SER A 476 -18.50 12.44 -17.69
C SER A 476 -19.95 12.81 -17.99
N TYR A 477 -20.73 11.82 -18.41
CA TYR A 477 -22.16 11.98 -18.62
C TYR A 477 -22.95 11.05 -17.72
N ARG A 478 -23.89 11.61 -16.95
CA ARG A 478 -24.75 10.86 -16.04
C ARG A 478 -26.06 10.50 -16.74
N PHE A 479 -26.22 9.22 -17.05
CA PHE A 479 -27.50 8.65 -17.50
C PHE A 479 -28.45 8.47 -16.31
N ASN A 480 -29.69 8.07 -16.61
CA ASN A 480 -30.67 7.78 -15.57
C ASN A 480 -30.13 6.83 -14.51
N ALA A 481 -29.85 7.36 -13.30
CA ALA A 481 -29.42 6.59 -12.15
C ALA A 481 -30.64 6.18 -11.30
N ALA A 482 -31.60 5.46 -11.89
CA ALA A 482 -32.81 5.00 -11.18
C ALA A 482 -32.63 3.64 -10.46
N GLY A 483 -31.43 3.04 -10.52
CA GLY A 483 -31.15 1.76 -9.90
C GLY A 483 -30.80 1.87 -8.41
N LYS A 484 -31.26 0.90 -7.61
CA LYS A 484 -30.79 0.73 -6.22
C LYS A 484 -29.32 0.31 -6.24
N ALA A 485 -28.50 0.96 -5.42
CA ALA A 485 -27.08 0.64 -5.32
C ALA A 485 -26.87 -0.78 -4.75
N TYR A 486 -25.85 -1.47 -5.22
CA TYR A 486 -25.39 -2.73 -4.62
C TYR A 486 -24.97 -2.51 -3.17
N LYS A 487 -25.50 -3.31 -2.23
CA LYS A 487 -25.30 -3.15 -0.79
C LYS A 487 -24.17 -4.01 -0.21
N GLY A 488 -23.65 -4.98 -0.99
CA GLY A 488 -22.58 -5.87 -0.56
C GLY A 488 -21.27 -5.13 -0.34
N LYS A 489 -20.46 -5.62 0.59
CA LYS A 489 -19.13 -5.12 0.91
C LYS A 489 -18.12 -6.23 0.69
N HIS A 490 -17.00 -5.91 0.07
CA HIS A 490 -15.90 -6.85 -0.02
C HIS A 490 -15.30 -7.08 1.37
N VAL A 491 -15.20 -8.34 1.76
CA VAL A 491 -14.61 -8.78 3.03
C VAL A 491 -13.09 -8.88 2.90
N SER A 492 -12.63 -9.15 1.69
CA SER A 492 -11.25 -9.51 1.35
C SER A 492 -10.35 -8.34 0.98
N GLU A 493 -10.80 -7.08 1.05
CA GLU A 493 -10.01 -5.92 0.56
C GLU A 493 -8.59 -5.82 1.17
N GLN A 494 -8.47 -6.09 2.47
CA GLN A 494 -7.17 -6.04 3.14
C GLN A 494 -6.27 -7.18 2.69
N ASP A 495 -6.82 -8.37 2.55
CA ASP A 495 -6.09 -9.57 2.12
C ASP A 495 -5.78 -9.54 0.61
N LEU A 496 -6.65 -8.91 -0.21
CA LEU A 496 -6.39 -8.66 -1.64
C LEU A 496 -5.18 -7.75 -1.89
N LYS A 497 -4.93 -6.79 -1.01
CA LYS A 497 -3.74 -5.92 -1.10
C LYS A 497 -2.43 -6.65 -0.79
N ARG A 498 -2.51 -7.84 -0.22
CA ARG A 498 -1.36 -8.70 0.09
C ARG A 498 -1.01 -9.65 -1.05
N LEU A 499 -1.95 -9.92 -1.98
CA LEU A 499 -1.78 -10.74 -3.18
C LEU A 499 -1.08 -9.95 -4.30
#